data_06af484450076620a828a9f015e3c463
#
_entry.id   06af484450076620a828a9f015e3c463
#
_cell.length_a   1.000
_cell.length_b   1.000
_cell.length_c   1.000
_cell.angle_alpha   90.00
_cell.angle_beta   90.00
_cell.angle_gamma   90.00
#
_symmetry.space_group_name_H-M   'P 1'
#
loop_
_entity.id
_entity.type
_entity.pdbx_description
1 polymer ?
#
loop_
_entity_poly.entity_id
_entity_poly.type
_entity_poly.pdbx_seq_one_letter_code
_entity_poly.pdbx_strand_id
1 'polypeptide(L)'
;MTVRLAVEDGTLRIESDRQSDPPLDGLPGVEYDPRNDTFGAPAHRYAAIRDVLRTLDADVDDQIAPGGSLALSTSYELREYQHEALDAWADHNRRGVLELPTGAGKTVIAIAAITDVATPTLIVVPTIDLLEQWQRELESEFDVPIGRLGGGEQRVEDITVSTYDSAYLRVDELGDRFGLVVFDEVHHLGAEGYQDIARLLAAPDRLGLTATFERPDGAHETIAELV
;
A
#
# COMPACT_ATOMS: atom_id res chain seq x y z
N MET A 1 -0.99 -21.33 19.16
CA MET A 1 -0.61 -19.99 19.63
C MET A 1 -1.31 -18.99 18.74
N THR A 2 -2.13 -18.15 19.30
CA THR A 2 -2.82 -17.10 18.52
C THR A 2 -2.06 -15.79 18.64
N VAL A 3 -1.67 -15.21 17.52
CA VAL A 3 -1.06 -13.89 17.41
C VAL A 3 -2.10 -12.92 16.89
N ARG A 4 -2.38 -11.84 17.62
CA ARG A 4 -3.27 -10.79 17.16
C ARG A 4 -2.46 -9.67 16.53
N LEU A 5 -2.89 -9.23 15.33
CA LEU A 5 -2.35 -8.09 14.60
C LEU A 5 -3.41 -6.99 14.51
N ALA A 6 -3.06 -5.77 14.92
CA ALA A 6 -3.88 -4.58 14.79
C ALA A 6 -3.01 -3.37 14.45
N VAL A 7 -3.58 -2.32 13.86
CA VAL A 7 -2.88 -1.04 13.63
C VAL A 7 -3.50 0.05 14.50
N GLU A 8 -2.66 0.76 15.22
CA GLU A 8 -3.02 1.94 15.99
C GLU A 8 -1.99 3.05 15.72
N ASP A 9 -2.45 4.19 15.28
CA ASP A 9 -1.61 5.37 15.02
C ASP A 9 -0.37 5.06 14.16
N GLY A 10 -0.57 4.30 13.07
CA GLY A 10 0.51 3.90 12.15
C GLY A 10 1.50 2.88 12.71
N THR A 11 1.24 2.33 13.89
CA THR A 11 2.03 1.27 14.53
C THR A 11 1.26 -0.05 14.46
N LEU A 12 1.91 -1.07 13.92
CA LEU A 12 1.43 -2.45 13.99
C LEU A 12 1.61 -2.96 15.41
N ARG A 13 0.52 -3.23 16.09
CA ARG A 13 0.48 -3.87 17.41
C ARG A 13 0.45 -5.37 17.26
N ILE A 14 1.26 -6.07 18.04
CA ILE A 14 1.40 -7.52 18.00
C ILE A 14 1.19 -8.05 19.42
N GLU A 15 0.12 -8.79 19.62
CA GLU A 15 -0.20 -9.42 20.90
C GLU A 15 -0.17 -10.93 20.75
N SER A 16 0.27 -11.64 21.79
CA SER A 16 0.29 -13.10 21.81
C SER A 16 -0.11 -13.64 23.19
N ASP A 17 -0.87 -14.72 23.18
CA ASP A 17 -1.31 -15.41 24.43
C ASP A 17 -0.15 -16.02 25.23
N ARG A 18 1.02 -16.17 24.62
CA ARG A 18 2.20 -16.79 25.24
C ARG A 18 3.47 -16.02 24.94
N GLN A 19 4.19 -15.71 25.97
CA GLN A 19 5.43 -14.93 25.97
C GLN A 19 6.65 -15.61 25.30
N SER A 20 6.56 -16.67 24.52
CA SER A 20 7.80 -17.39 24.22
C SER A 20 7.94 -18.27 22.98
N ASP A 21 6.96 -18.38 22.03
CA ASP A 21 7.29 -19.19 20.86
C ASP A 21 6.27 -19.01 19.69
N PRO A 22 6.63 -18.44 18.55
CA PRO A 22 7.95 -17.91 18.19
C PRO A 22 8.28 -16.62 18.98
N PRO A 23 9.57 -16.33 19.16
CA PRO A 23 9.96 -15.08 19.81
C PRO A 23 9.57 -13.91 18.91
N LEU A 24 8.63 -13.07 19.39
CA LEU A 24 8.10 -11.94 18.61
C LEU A 24 9.17 -10.87 18.29
N ASP A 25 10.21 -10.80 19.12
CA ASP A 25 11.39 -9.94 18.90
C ASP A 25 12.27 -10.35 17.71
N GLY A 26 12.06 -11.55 17.15
CA GLY A 26 12.70 -12.02 15.93
C GLY A 26 11.94 -11.64 14.63
N LEU A 27 10.76 -11.05 14.72
CA LEU A 27 9.98 -10.62 13.56
C LEU A 27 10.54 -9.32 12.96
N PRO A 28 10.36 -9.09 11.64
CA PRO A 28 10.93 -7.94 10.94
C PRO A 28 10.51 -6.59 11.53
N GLY A 29 11.46 -5.84 12.12
CA GLY A 29 11.22 -4.50 12.66
C GLY A 29 10.35 -4.44 13.91
N VAL A 30 10.15 -5.57 14.59
CA VAL A 30 9.39 -5.64 15.84
C VAL A 30 10.27 -5.22 17.01
N GLU A 31 9.74 -4.33 17.83
CA GLU A 31 10.36 -3.87 19.08
C GLU A 31 9.38 -4.07 20.24
N TYR A 32 9.94 -4.41 21.42
CA TYR A 32 9.16 -4.52 22.65
C TYR A 32 9.07 -3.16 23.36
N ASP A 33 7.85 -2.71 23.68
CA ASP A 33 7.63 -1.53 24.50
C ASP A 33 7.33 -1.93 25.96
N PRO A 34 8.30 -1.77 26.87
CA PRO A 34 8.13 -2.17 28.27
C PRO A 34 7.12 -1.31 29.05
N ARG A 35 6.69 -0.16 28.50
CA ARG A 35 5.71 0.72 29.15
C ARG A 35 4.30 0.15 29.08
N ASN A 36 4.01 -0.54 27.96
CA ASN A 36 2.68 -1.07 27.65
C ASN A 36 2.66 -2.61 27.70
N ASP A 37 3.84 -3.26 27.90
CA ASP A 37 4.01 -4.72 27.78
C ASP A 37 3.52 -5.28 26.44
N THR A 38 3.83 -4.56 25.34
CA THR A 38 3.39 -4.87 23.98
C THR A 38 4.57 -4.91 23.00
N PHE A 39 4.39 -5.65 21.92
CA PHE A 39 5.29 -5.61 20.77
C PHE A 39 4.68 -4.72 19.68
N GLY A 40 5.54 -3.95 18.99
CA GLY A 40 5.12 -3.07 17.93
C GLY A 40 6.11 -3.03 16.78
N ALA A 41 5.63 -2.70 15.58
CA ALA A 41 6.44 -2.46 14.39
C ALA A 41 5.84 -1.32 13.57
N PRO A 42 6.60 -0.65 12.69
CA PRO A 42 6.01 0.25 11.71
C PRO A 42 4.99 -0.49 10.82
N ALA A 43 3.84 0.16 10.53
CA ALA A 43 2.72 -0.49 9.82
C ALA A 43 3.12 -1.10 8.45
N HIS A 44 4.08 -0.49 7.72
CA HIS A 44 4.57 -1.02 6.44
C HIS A 44 5.24 -2.41 6.55
N ARG A 45 5.62 -2.85 7.75
CA ARG A 45 6.17 -4.20 7.99
C ARG A 45 5.11 -5.29 8.07
N TYR A 46 3.82 -4.92 8.04
CA TYR A 46 2.71 -5.86 8.19
C TYR A 46 2.80 -7.08 7.26
N ALA A 47 3.02 -6.87 5.96
CA ALA A 47 3.13 -8.00 5.01
C ALA A 47 4.29 -8.94 5.35
N ALA A 48 5.48 -8.39 5.64
CA ALA A 48 6.66 -9.19 5.98
C ALA A 48 6.46 -9.97 7.28
N ILE A 49 5.84 -9.36 8.29
CA ILE A 49 5.52 -10.02 9.57
C ILE A 49 4.50 -11.14 9.36
N ARG A 50 3.44 -10.89 8.60
CA ARG A 50 2.41 -11.87 8.28
C ARG A 50 2.98 -13.08 7.52
N ASP A 51 3.91 -12.87 6.60
CA ASP A 51 4.57 -13.94 5.86
C ASP A 51 5.46 -14.81 6.75
N VAL A 52 6.19 -14.21 7.70
CA VAL A 52 6.96 -14.97 8.70
C VAL A 52 6.02 -15.78 9.59
N LEU A 53 4.95 -15.17 10.11
CA LEU A 53 3.97 -15.89 10.95
C LEU A 53 3.31 -17.06 10.22
N ARG A 54 3.01 -16.88 8.91
CA ARG A 54 2.50 -17.98 8.07
C ARG A 54 3.53 -19.11 7.92
N THR A 55 4.81 -18.78 7.72
CA THR A 55 5.89 -19.78 7.63
C THR A 55 6.07 -20.56 8.92
N LEU A 56 5.79 -19.93 10.07
CA LEU A 56 5.83 -20.55 11.38
C LEU A 56 4.54 -21.31 11.76
N ASP A 57 3.58 -21.40 10.85
CA ASP A 57 2.26 -22.03 11.06
C ASP A 57 1.53 -21.47 12.30
N ALA A 58 1.70 -20.17 12.54
CA ALA A 58 1.05 -19.49 13.66
C ALA A 58 -0.43 -19.24 13.34
N ASP A 59 -1.29 -19.40 14.34
CA ASP A 59 -2.70 -19.00 14.26
C ASP A 59 -2.76 -17.46 14.42
N VAL A 60 -3.27 -16.74 13.40
CA VAL A 60 -3.26 -15.28 13.36
C VAL A 60 -4.68 -14.73 13.40
N ASP A 61 -4.99 -13.95 14.44
CA ASP A 61 -6.18 -13.09 14.50
C ASP A 61 -5.84 -11.74 13.86
N ASP A 62 -6.05 -11.67 12.53
CA ASP A 62 -5.68 -10.50 11.73
C ASP A 62 -6.83 -9.49 11.67
N GLN A 63 -6.70 -8.40 12.42
CA GLN A 63 -7.68 -7.33 12.48
C GLN A 63 -7.46 -6.26 11.38
N ILE A 64 -6.39 -6.40 10.58
CA ILE A 64 -5.99 -5.44 9.55
C ILE A 64 -6.51 -5.84 8.17
N ALA A 65 -6.98 -7.08 8.02
CA ALA A 65 -7.43 -7.58 6.74
C ALA A 65 -8.45 -6.62 6.11
N PRO A 66 -8.13 -5.96 4.99
CA PRO A 66 -9.06 -5.04 4.35
C PRO A 66 -10.34 -5.77 4.00
N GLY A 67 -11.45 -5.15 4.30
CA GLY A 67 -12.76 -5.80 4.17
C GLY A 67 -13.07 -6.18 2.72
N GLY A 68 -13.27 -7.46 2.50
CA GLY A 68 -13.92 -8.01 1.31
C GLY A 68 -13.14 -7.92 -0.01
N SER A 69 -13.47 -8.82 -0.93
CA SER A 69 -13.04 -8.72 -2.32
C SER A 69 -14.02 -7.86 -3.10
N LEU A 70 -13.51 -6.92 -3.89
CA LEU A 70 -14.29 -6.06 -4.77
C LEU A 70 -14.58 -6.80 -6.09
N ALA A 71 -15.80 -6.67 -6.62
CA ALA A 71 -16.14 -7.21 -7.93
C ALA A 71 -15.74 -6.20 -9.02
N LEU A 72 -14.46 -6.22 -9.42
CA LEU A 72 -13.92 -5.32 -10.43
C LEU A 72 -13.68 -6.03 -11.75
N SER A 73 -13.83 -5.31 -12.84
CA SER A 73 -13.44 -5.74 -14.19
C SER A 73 -12.95 -4.53 -14.96
N THR A 74 -12.00 -4.71 -15.86
CA THR A 74 -11.49 -3.64 -16.73
C THR A 74 -11.70 -4.01 -18.18
N SER A 75 -11.94 -3.00 -19.02
CA SER A 75 -12.02 -3.13 -20.48
C SER A 75 -10.66 -3.04 -21.15
N TYR A 76 -9.61 -2.68 -20.40
CA TYR A 76 -8.27 -2.52 -20.96
C TYR A 76 -7.64 -3.86 -21.36
N GLU A 77 -7.15 -3.92 -22.59
CA GLU A 77 -6.28 -4.98 -23.07
C GLU A 77 -4.82 -4.55 -22.89
N LEU A 78 -4.07 -5.31 -22.09
CA LEU A 78 -2.66 -5.03 -21.86
C LEU A 78 -1.82 -5.41 -23.10
N ARG A 79 -0.80 -4.60 -23.38
CA ARG A 79 0.26 -4.96 -24.32
C ARG A 79 1.22 -5.95 -23.67
N GLU A 80 1.99 -6.67 -24.47
CA GLU A 80 2.93 -7.69 -24.00
C GLU A 80 3.85 -7.17 -22.85
N TYR A 81 4.51 -6.04 -23.04
CA TYR A 81 5.38 -5.47 -22.01
C TYR A 81 4.63 -5.00 -20.74
N GLN A 82 3.33 -4.69 -20.85
CA GLN A 82 2.50 -4.34 -19.69
C GLN A 82 2.13 -5.59 -18.89
N HIS A 83 1.87 -6.71 -19.57
CA HIS A 83 1.72 -8.01 -18.92
C HIS A 83 3.01 -8.41 -18.20
N GLU A 84 4.16 -8.35 -18.89
CA GLU A 84 5.46 -8.65 -18.29
C GLU A 84 5.75 -7.81 -17.04
N ALA A 85 5.42 -6.51 -17.06
CA ALA A 85 5.61 -5.63 -15.92
C ALA A 85 4.67 -6.01 -14.74
N LEU A 86 3.42 -6.33 -15.03
CA LEU A 86 2.45 -6.75 -14.01
C LEU A 86 2.82 -8.10 -13.41
N ASP A 87 3.23 -9.08 -14.24
CA ASP A 87 3.70 -10.39 -13.80
C ASP A 87 4.95 -10.27 -12.92
N ALA A 88 5.92 -9.44 -13.33
CA ALA A 88 7.12 -9.19 -12.52
C ALA A 88 6.80 -8.59 -11.14
N TRP A 89 5.83 -7.65 -11.08
CA TRP A 89 5.36 -7.11 -9.81
C TRP A 89 4.66 -8.17 -8.95
N ALA A 90 3.81 -9.01 -9.54
CA ALA A 90 3.14 -10.11 -8.86
C ALA A 90 4.14 -11.12 -8.29
N ASP A 91 5.17 -11.49 -9.05
CA ASP A 91 6.25 -12.40 -8.64
C ASP A 91 7.11 -11.84 -7.49
N HIS A 92 7.13 -10.51 -7.33
CA HIS A 92 7.78 -9.81 -6.21
C HIS A 92 6.83 -9.57 -5.02
N ASN A 93 5.90 -10.50 -4.78
CA ASN A 93 4.91 -10.43 -3.70
C ASN A 93 4.03 -9.17 -3.77
N ARG A 94 3.76 -8.68 -4.97
CA ARG A 94 2.96 -7.47 -5.23
C ARG A 94 3.52 -6.22 -4.55
N ARG A 95 4.86 -6.13 -4.50
CA ARG A 95 5.59 -4.98 -3.95
C ARG A 95 6.70 -4.58 -4.89
N GLY A 96 6.79 -3.28 -5.17
CA GLY A 96 7.87 -2.75 -5.98
C GLY A 96 7.49 -1.55 -6.84
N VAL A 97 8.47 -1.03 -7.53
CA VAL A 97 8.37 0.14 -8.40
C VAL A 97 8.49 -0.30 -9.86
N LEU A 98 7.51 0.10 -10.67
CA LEU A 98 7.57 -0.03 -12.12
C LEU A 98 8.08 1.28 -12.73
N GLU A 99 9.29 1.24 -13.26
CA GLU A 99 9.88 2.33 -14.03
C GLU A 99 9.55 2.15 -15.51
N LEU A 100 8.69 3.02 -16.04
CA LEU A 100 8.22 2.96 -17.42
C LEU A 100 8.17 4.36 -18.01
N PRO A 101 8.57 4.54 -19.29
CA PRO A 101 8.57 5.85 -19.93
C PRO A 101 7.18 6.52 -19.90
N THR A 102 7.18 7.84 -20.04
CA THR A 102 5.93 8.60 -20.19
C THR A 102 5.20 8.09 -21.44
N GLY A 103 3.89 7.89 -21.33
CA GLY A 103 3.05 7.34 -22.40
C GLY A 103 3.06 5.82 -22.54
N ALA A 104 3.81 5.07 -21.71
CA ALA A 104 3.78 3.61 -21.69
C ALA A 104 2.49 3.01 -21.11
N GLY A 105 1.55 3.83 -20.65
CA GLY A 105 0.28 3.35 -20.08
C GLY A 105 0.41 2.86 -18.64
N LYS A 106 1.21 3.54 -17.80
CA LYS A 106 1.34 3.23 -16.37
C LYS A 106 -0.01 3.14 -15.66
N THR A 107 -0.94 4.07 -15.97
CA THR A 107 -2.31 4.05 -15.43
C THR A 107 -3.06 2.78 -15.80
N VAL A 108 -2.92 2.30 -17.04
CA VAL A 108 -3.55 1.06 -17.51
C VAL A 108 -3.02 -0.15 -16.74
N ILE A 109 -1.70 -0.23 -16.54
CA ILE A 109 -1.09 -1.30 -15.72
C ILE A 109 -1.61 -1.26 -14.28
N ALA A 110 -1.71 -0.06 -13.68
CA ALA A 110 -2.22 0.06 -12.32
C ALA A 110 -3.70 -0.31 -12.21
N ILE A 111 -4.54 0.05 -13.18
CA ILE A 111 -5.95 -0.36 -13.22
C ILE A 111 -6.05 -1.90 -13.34
N ALA A 112 -5.19 -2.52 -14.14
CA ALA A 112 -5.11 -3.97 -14.21
C ALA A 112 -4.65 -4.60 -12.88
N ALA A 113 -3.66 -4.01 -12.20
CA ALA A 113 -3.23 -4.43 -10.86
C ALA A 113 -4.37 -4.31 -9.84
N ILE A 114 -5.12 -3.20 -9.83
CA ILE A 114 -6.28 -2.99 -8.96
C ILE A 114 -7.35 -4.05 -9.22
N THR A 115 -7.59 -4.39 -10.48
CA THR A 115 -8.56 -5.43 -10.87
C THR A 115 -8.11 -6.82 -10.44
N ASP A 116 -6.81 -7.14 -10.55
CA ASP A 116 -6.25 -8.43 -10.16
C ASP A 116 -6.24 -8.63 -8.64
N VAL A 117 -5.83 -7.60 -7.89
CA VAL A 117 -5.82 -7.63 -6.42
C VAL A 117 -7.24 -7.60 -5.86
N ALA A 118 -8.12 -6.82 -6.48
CA ALA A 118 -9.55 -6.71 -6.17
C ALA A 118 -9.86 -6.44 -4.67
N THR A 119 -9.07 -5.58 -4.04
CA THR A 119 -9.23 -5.16 -2.63
C THR A 119 -9.40 -3.65 -2.54
N PRO A 120 -9.85 -3.10 -1.41
CA PRO A 120 -9.84 -1.66 -1.20
C PRO A 120 -8.48 -1.05 -1.52
N THR A 121 -8.47 0.00 -2.33
CA THR A 121 -7.25 0.55 -2.93
C THR A 121 -7.15 2.05 -2.74
N LEU A 122 -5.98 2.52 -2.28
CA LEU A 122 -5.60 3.93 -2.25
C LEU A 122 -4.65 4.25 -3.41
N ILE A 123 -4.99 5.24 -4.23
CA ILE A 123 -4.11 5.78 -5.26
C ILE A 123 -3.62 7.16 -4.81
N VAL A 124 -2.30 7.35 -4.71
CA VAL A 124 -1.69 8.60 -4.27
C VAL A 124 -1.00 9.28 -5.45
N VAL A 125 -1.37 10.54 -5.72
CA VAL A 125 -0.92 11.31 -6.89
C VAL A 125 -0.36 12.66 -6.48
N PRO A 126 0.56 13.28 -7.26
CA PRO A 126 1.21 14.54 -6.85
C PRO A 126 0.34 15.79 -7.02
N THR A 127 -0.63 15.79 -7.91
CA THR A 127 -1.38 17.01 -8.25
C THR A 127 -2.89 16.77 -8.33
N ILE A 128 -3.66 17.84 -8.18
CA ILE A 128 -5.12 17.82 -8.36
C ILE A 128 -5.50 17.43 -9.79
N ASP A 129 -4.76 17.88 -10.80
CA ASP A 129 -5.03 17.55 -12.20
C ASP A 129 -4.91 16.03 -12.43
N LEU A 130 -3.88 15.40 -11.86
CA LEU A 130 -3.72 13.94 -11.91
C LEU A 130 -4.80 13.21 -11.08
N LEU A 131 -5.21 13.76 -9.94
CA LEU A 131 -6.32 13.21 -9.17
C LEU A 131 -7.60 13.20 -10.00
N GLU A 132 -7.92 14.29 -10.71
CA GLU A 132 -9.08 14.36 -11.59
C GLU A 132 -8.97 13.43 -12.81
N GLN A 133 -7.77 13.25 -13.34
CA GLN A 133 -7.52 12.30 -14.42
C GLN A 133 -7.76 10.87 -13.92
N TRP A 134 -7.15 10.48 -12.82
CA TRP A 134 -7.33 9.15 -12.23
C TRP A 134 -8.79 8.87 -11.89
N GLN A 135 -9.49 9.83 -11.31
CA GLN A 135 -10.91 9.69 -11.00
C GLN A 135 -11.73 9.37 -12.25
N ARG A 136 -11.54 10.14 -13.35
CA ARG A 136 -12.26 9.89 -14.61
C ARG A 136 -11.95 8.51 -15.19
N GLU A 137 -10.69 8.08 -15.17
CA GLU A 137 -10.29 6.75 -15.66
C GLU A 137 -10.94 5.64 -14.84
N LEU A 138 -10.90 5.73 -13.50
CA LEU A 138 -11.51 4.73 -12.63
C LEU A 138 -13.03 4.69 -12.75
N GLU A 139 -13.71 5.84 -12.83
CA GLU A 139 -15.15 5.93 -13.05
C GLU A 139 -15.60 5.40 -14.42
N SER A 140 -14.70 5.40 -15.41
CA SER A 140 -15.00 4.81 -16.74
C SER A 140 -14.86 3.29 -16.77
N GLU A 141 -14.02 2.72 -15.90
CA GLU A 141 -13.73 1.29 -15.87
C GLU A 141 -14.52 0.54 -14.80
N PHE A 142 -14.78 1.15 -13.64
CA PHE A 142 -15.37 0.49 -12.49
C PHE A 142 -16.76 1.03 -12.16
N ASP A 143 -17.71 0.14 -11.96
CA ASP A 143 -19.08 0.47 -11.50
C ASP A 143 -19.14 0.46 -9.95
N VAL A 144 -18.21 1.19 -9.33
CA VAL A 144 -18.15 1.37 -7.86
C VAL A 144 -17.89 2.85 -7.54
N PRO A 145 -18.32 3.33 -6.35
CA PRO A 145 -18.02 4.68 -5.93
C PRO A 145 -16.50 4.92 -5.83
N ILE A 146 -16.01 6.02 -6.37
CA ILE A 146 -14.61 6.43 -6.28
C ILE A 146 -14.48 7.56 -5.26
N GLY A 147 -13.69 7.30 -4.20
CA GLY A 147 -13.37 8.28 -3.18
C GLY A 147 -12.41 9.35 -3.70
N ARG A 148 -12.46 10.53 -3.08
CA ARG A 148 -11.59 11.67 -3.43
C ARG A 148 -11.10 12.38 -2.18
N LEU A 149 -9.76 12.46 -2.04
CA LEU A 149 -9.09 13.22 -0.99
C LEU A 149 -8.18 14.28 -1.63
N GLY A 150 -8.65 15.51 -1.68
CA GLY A 150 -7.93 16.63 -2.28
C GLY A 150 -8.87 17.57 -3.02
N GLY A 151 -8.38 18.79 -3.31
CA GLY A 151 -9.18 19.81 -3.99
C GLY A 151 -10.43 20.27 -3.23
N GLY A 152 -10.43 20.14 -1.90
CA GLY A 152 -11.57 20.50 -1.04
C GLY A 152 -12.54 19.36 -0.76
N GLU A 153 -12.39 18.20 -1.39
CA GLU A 153 -13.17 16.99 -1.10
C GLU A 153 -12.42 16.07 -0.13
N GLN A 154 -13.20 15.37 0.73
CA GLN A 154 -12.68 14.48 1.77
C GLN A 154 -13.53 13.20 1.88
N ARG A 155 -13.82 12.57 0.76
CA ARG A 155 -14.64 11.37 0.67
C ARG A 155 -13.74 10.16 0.49
N VAL A 156 -13.83 9.20 1.42
CA VAL A 156 -13.11 7.92 1.38
C VAL A 156 -14.08 6.81 1.03
N GLU A 157 -13.77 6.06 -0.02
CA GLU A 157 -14.48 4.87 -0.51
C GLU A 157 -13.50 3.70 -0.62
N ASP A 158 -13.97 2.52 -1.00
CA ASP A 158 -13.11 1.35 -1.20
C ASP A 158 -12.01 1.59 -2.25
N ILE A 159 -12.31 2.36 -3.30
CA ILE A 159 -11.28 2.87 -4.22
C ILE A 159 -11.22 4.37 -4.03
N THR A 160 -10.08 4.87 -3.58
CA THR A 160 -9.89 6.29 -3.26
C THR A 160 -8.66 6.85 -3.96
N VAL A 161 -8.81 8.00 -4.60
CA VAL A 161 -7.69 8.78 -5.13
C VAL A 161 -7.39 9.95 -4.19
N SER A 162 -6.13 10.11 -3.82
CA SER A 162 -5.67 11.18 -2.92
C SER A 162 -4.47 11.91 -3.49
N THR A 163 -4.34 13.20 -3.18
CA THR A 163 -3.05 13.86 -3.37
C THR A 163 -2.08 13.45 -2.25
N TYR A 164 -0.75 13.54 -2.50
CA TYR A 164 0.26 13.28 -1.46
C TYR A 164 0.02 14.14 -0.20
N ASP A 165 -0.28 15.43 -0.36
CA ASP A 165 -0.59 16.31 0.76
C ASP A 165 -1.78 15.83 1.58
N SER A 166 -2.87 15.45 0.91
CA SER A 166 -4.09 14.99 1.59
C SER A 166 -3.92 13.64 2.26
N ALA A 167 -3.19 12.71 1.63
CA ALA A 167 -2.85 11.42 2.21
C ALA A 167 -1.96 11.58 3.44
N TYR A 168 -0.95 12.46 3.38
CA TYR A 168 -0.06 12.76 4.50
C TYR A 168 -0.83 13.30 5.71
N LEU A 169 -1.70 14.29 5.49
CA LEU A 169 -2.48 14.90 6.57
C LEU A 169 -3.49 13.96 7.24
N ARG A 170 -3.82 12.84 6.62
CA ARG A 170 -4.86 11.91 7.09
C ARG A 170 -4.37 10.46 7.18
N VAL A 171 -3.08 10.25 7.16
CA VAL A 171 -2.51 8.89 7.11
C VAL A 171 -2.95 8.03 8.30
N ASP A 172 -3.13 8.62 9.49
CA ASP A 172 -3.61 7.90 10.67
C ASP A 172 -5.04 7.35 10.49
N GLU A 173 -5.88 8.05 9.71
CA GLU A 173 -7.24 7.59 9.40
C GLU A 173 -7.29 6.53 8.28
N LEU A 174 -6.21 6.44 7.48
CA LEU A 174 -6.11 5.56 6.32
C LEU A 174 -5.38 4.24 6.64
N GLY A 175 -4.70 4.17 7.78
CA GLY A 175 -3.66 3.20 8.15
C GLY A 175 -3.92 1.74 7.80
N ASP A 176 -5.13 1.22 8.03
CA ASP A 176 -5.50 -0.18 7.87
C ASP A 176 -6.66 -0.43 6.88
N ARG A 177 -7.08 0.62 6.17
CA ARG A 177 -8.28 0.55 5.32
C ARG A 177 -8.06 -0.12 3.98
N PHE A 178 -6.84 -0.14 3.45
CA PHE A 178 -6.54 -0.50 2.08
C PHE A 178 -5.65 -1.74 1.99
N GLY A 179 -5.99 -2.66 1.07
CA GLY A 179 -5.19 -3.82 0.75
C GLY A 179 -4.10 -3.53 -0.28
N LEU A 180 -4.34 -2.54 -1.15
CA LEU A 180 -3.39 -2.09 -2.14
C LEU A 180 -3.17 -0.57 -2.01
N VAL A 181 -1.92 -0.14 -2.12
CA VAL A 181 -1.60 1.27 -2.33
C VAL A 181 -0.81 1.45 -3.63
N VAL A 182 -1.27 2.37 -4.48
CA VAL A 182 -0.61 2.76 -5.72
C VAL A 182 -0.04 4.17 -5.54
N PHE A 183 1.26 4.33 -5.70
CA PHE A 183 1.93 5.63 -5.68
C PHE A 183 2.26 6.05 -7.11
N ASP A 184 1.49 6.96 -7.69
CA ASP A 184 1.81 7.53 -8.98
C ASP A 184 2.89 8.61 -8.82
N GLU A 185 3.84 8.64 -9.76
CA GLU A 185 5.06 9.41 -9.65
C GLU A 185 5.76 9.20 -8.29
N VAL A 186 6.00 7.94 -7.96
CA VAL A 186 6.48 7.47 -6.64
C VAL A 186 7.74 8.17 -6.13
N HIS A 187 8.51 8.82 -7.02
CA HIS A 187 9.67 9.60 -6.64
C HIS A 187 9.31 10.78 -5.68
N HIS A 188 8.04 11.19 -5.62
CA HIS A 188 7.56 12.17 -4.63
C HIS A 188 7.65 11.67 -3.18
N LEU A 189 7.63 10.36 -2.94
CA LEU A 189 7.89 9.80 -1.60
C LEU A 189 9.27 10.15 -1.05
N GLY A 190 10.21 10.56 -1.90
CA GLY A 190 11.52 11.05 -1.46
C GLY A 190 11.48 12.39 -0.75
N ALA A 191 10.38 13.14 -0.80
CA ALA A 191 10.23 14.40 -0.07
C ALA A 191 10.00 14.16 1.42
N GLU A 192 10.50 15.08 2.25
CA GLU A 192 10.33 15.03 3.70
C GLU A 192 8.82 15.01 4.07
N GLY A 193 8.45 14.09 4.94
CA GLY A 193 7.08 13.84 5.40
C GLY A 193 6.29 12.86 4.52
N TYR A 194 6.44 12.84 3.20
CA TYR A 194 5.64 11.92 2.36
C TYR A 194 5.99 10.44 2.56
N GLN A 195 7.21 10.14 3.03
CA GLN A 195 7.58 8.78 3.42
C GLN A 195 6.67 8.21 4.50
N ASP A 196 6.11 9.06 5.36
CA ASP A 196 5.21 8.63 6.42
C ASP A 196 3.91 8.05 5.86
N ILE A 197 3.46 8.49 4.67
CA ILE A 197 2.33 7.86 3.98
C ILE A 197 2.60 6.37 3.79
N ALA A 198 3.78 6.02 3.26
CA ALA A 198 4.13 4.64 3.03
C ALA A 198 4.43 3.88 4.33
N ARG A 199 5.02 4.53 5.35
CA ARG A 199 5.38 3.90 6.63
C ARG A 199 4.18 3.55 7.50
N LEU A 200 3.15 4.43 7.51
CA LEU A 200 2.01 4.34 8.41
C LEU A 200 0.84 3.55 7.80
N LEU A 201 0.88 3.22 6.51
CA LEU A 201 -0.11 2.36 5.86
C LEU A 201 0.28 0.89 6.03
N ALA A 202 -0.67 0.06 6.45
CA ALA A 202 -0.50 -1.38 6.58
C ALA A 202 -0.85 -2.18 5.32
N ALA A 203 -1.05 -1.51 4.18
CA ALA A 203 -1.37 -2.16 2.92
C ALA A 203 -0.34 -3.25 2.57
N PRO A 204 -0.72 -4.52 2.40
CA PRO A 204 0.20 -5.59 2.05
C PRO A 204 0.75 -5.45 0.63
N ASP A 205 -0.08 -5.02 -0.32
CA ASP A 205 0.28 -4.87 -1.72
C ASP A 205 0.62 -3.40 -2.02
N ARG A 206 1.72 -3.16 -2.74
CA ARG A 206 2.24 -1.81 -2.99
C ARG A 206 2.80 -1.70 -4.39
N LEU A 207 2.37 -0.69 -5.13
CA LEU A 207 2.80 -0.43 -6.49
C LEU A 207 3.27 1.02 -6.63
N GLY A 208 4.55 1.22 -6.90
CA GLY A 208 5.10 2.50 -7.29
C GLY A 208 5.15 2.62 -8.82
N LEU A 209 4.75 3.76 -9.36
CA LEU A 209 4.83 4.08 -10.78
C LEU A 209 5.68 5.33 -10.99
N THR A 210 6.63 5.31 -11.91
CA THR A 210 7.41 6.48 -12.28
C THR A 210 7.97 6.37 -13.68
N ALA A 211 8.32 7.50 -14.27
CA ALA A 211 9.10 7.54 -15.51
C ALA A 211 10.62 7.53 -15.23
N THR A 212 11.05 7.90 -14.02
CA THR A 212 12.44 7.96 -13.63
C THR A 212 12.55 7.64 -12.15
N PHE A 213 13.21 6.55 -11.81
CA PHE A 213 13.33 6.07 -10.42
C PHE A 213 14.63 6.52 -9.76
N GLU A 214 15.74 6.48 -10.48
CA GLU A 214 17.02 6.91 -9.92
C GLU A 214 17.01 8.40 -9.58
N ARG A 215 17.47 8.70 -8.36
CA ARG A 215 17.59 10.06 -7.84
C ARG A 215 19.02 10.35 -7.38
N PRO A 216 19.57 11.53 -7.70
CA PRO A 216 20.92 11.92 -7.28
C PRO A 216 21.10 11.99 -5.75
N ASP A 217 19.99 12.19 -5.00
CA ASP A 217 19.99 12.28 -3.54
C ASP A 217 19.91 10.91 -2.82
N GLY A 218 19.85 9.80 -3.57
CA GLY A 218 19.76 8.44 -3.01
C GLY A 218 18.39 8.07 -2.43
N ALA A 219 17.38 8.93 -2.51
CA ALA A 219 16.06 8.67 -1.94
C ALA A 219 15.35 7.44 -2.55
N HIS A 220 15.78 6.98 -3.75
CA HIS A 220 15.25 5.77 -4.38
C HIS A 220 15.49 4.50 -3.55
N GLU A 221 16.58 4.42 -2.75
CA GLU A 221 16.82 3.27 -1.86
C GLU A 221 15.73 3.18 -0.78
N THR A 222 15.40 4.31 -0.14
CA THR A 222 14.32 4.37 0.86
C THR A 222 12.96 4.07 0.23
N ILE A 223 12.68 4.59 -0.97
CA ILE A 223 11.43 4.31 -1.68
C ILE A 223 11.32 2.82 -2.00
N ALA A 224 12.39 2.17 -2.47
CA ALA A 224 12.42 0.74 -2.75
C ALA A 224 12.18 -0.13 -1.50
N GLU A 225 12.55 0.36 -0.31
CA GLU A 225 12.24 -0.34 0.95
C GLU A 225 10.77 -0.19 1.37
N LEU A 226 10.15 0.94 1.04
CA LEU A 226 8.80 1.28 1.48
C LEU A 226 7.71 0.77 0.52
N VAL A 227 7.99 0.56 -0.74
CA VAL A 227 7.10 0.13 -1.81
C VAL A 227 7.47 -1.26 -2.29
#